data_82ea5764f8b805c11abae0a675299cee
#
_entry.id   82ea5764f8b805c11abae0a675299cee
#
_cell.length_a   1.000
_cell.length_b   1.000
_cell.length_c   1.000
_cell.angle_alpha   90.00
_cell.angle_beta   90.00
_cell.angle_gamma   90.00
#
_symmetry.space_group_name_H-M   'P 1'
#
loop_
_entity.id
_entity.type
_entity.pdbx_description
1 polymer ?
#
loop_
_entity_poly.entity_id
_entity_poly.type
_entity_poly.pdbx_seq_one_letter_code
_entity_poly.pdbx_strand_id
1 'polypeptide(L)'
;MKPVLLDILPGWAQYDKVIYHYDSREESVMKKFNIVDLHCDTLMGCYRGMPLAKNDGHIDLEKLQKGGALAQFFAIWIPTGPSAERHGVHEGPYPYFQHTYEAYLREMELNKAVIAPALCYADIQKNLAEGKISSILTIEDGGSVFEGKMERLEEAYQKGVRLITLTWFYENCIGFPCSKDRPDLMDLGLKPFGIDAVRRMNELGIVVDVSHLSDGGFWDVVKYSTKPFVASHSCCRALAGHPRDLSDEMLRALAEKGGAIGVNFCTNFLVDGGAPMSRIDDVVRHLKHMLDVAGEDAPAFGSDFDGIDDQLEWKDYAGMPLIVDALGKAGFTERQIDKICHENALRIVKEVIG
;
A
#
# COMPACT_ATOMS: atom_id res chain seq x y z
N MET A 1 55.02 -16.59 17.75
CA MET A 1 55.36 -16.69 16.32
C MET A 1 54.47 -15.73 15.56
N LYS A 2 55.08 -14.85 14.79
CA LYS A 2 54.43 -13.71 14.09
C LYS A 2 53.57 -14.19 12.91
N PRO A 3 52.54 -13.41 12.51
CA PRO A 3 51.74 -13.70 11.33
C PRO A 3 52.46 -13.26 10.05
N VAL A 4 52.19 -13.99 8.96
CA VAL A 4 52.66 -13.65 7.60
C VAL A 4 51.59 -12.80 6.93
N LEU A 5 51.98 -11.60 6.50
CA LEU A 5 51.26 -10.73 5.57
C LEU A 5 51.24 -11.36 4.18
N LEU A 6 50.13 -11.18 3.47
CA LEU A 6 50.10 -11.17 2.03
C LEU A 6 49.30 -9.92 1.59
N ASP A 7 50.05 -8.94 1.07
CA ASP A 7 49.60 -7.78 0.34
C ASP A 7 49.08 -8.16 -1.05
N ILE A 8 48.30 -7.22 -1.61
CA ILE A 8 48.00 -6.90 -3.02
C ILE A 8 46.47 -6.93 -3.29
N LEU A 9 45.79 -5.83 -3.47
CA LEU A 9 45.76 -4.79 -4.49
C LEU A 9 44.88 -3.58 -4.09
N PRO A 10 45.08 -2.39 -4.69
CA PRO A 10 44.47 -1.15 -4.24
C PRO A 10 43.20 -0.75 -5.03
N GLY A 11 42.37 0.03 -4.37
CA GLY A 11 41.50 0.98 -5.06
C GLY A 11 40.01 0.76 -4.96
N TRP A 12 39.41 1.00 -3.78
CA TRP A 12 38.02 1.46 -3.70
C TRP A 12 37.98 2.62 -2.70
N ALA A 13 37.44 3.73 -3.19
CA ALA A 13 37.34 5.00 -2.50
C ALA A 13 36.57 4.89 -1.18
N GLN A 14 37.03 5.66 -0.20
CA GLN A 14 36.39 5.94 1.05
C GLN A 14 34.95 6.42 0.82
N TYR A 15 34.00 5.60 1.22
CA TYR A 15 32.67 6.07 1.63
C TYR A 15 32.65 6.04 3.15
N ASP A 16 32.65 7.22 3.75
CA ASP A 16 32.46 7.40 5.18
C ASP A 16 31.14 6.72 5.60
N LYS A 17 31.29 5.74 6.48
CA LYS A 17 30.16 5.14 7.20
C LYS A 17 29.57 6.21 8.12
N VAL A 18 28.52 6.89 7.70
CA VAL A 18 27.67 7.62 8.63
C VAL A 18 26.84 6.57 9.37
N ILE A 19 27.36 6.09 10.47
CA ILE A 19 26.61 5.28 11.44
C ILE A 19 25.81 6.29 12.25
N TYR A 20 24.50 6.39 11.99
CA TYR A 20 23.59 7.11 12.87
C TYR A 20 23.50 6.35 14.19
N HIS A 21 24.21 6.84 15.21
CA HIS A 21 23.96 6.42 16.58
C HIS A 21 22.65 7.06 17.04
N TYR A 22 21.62 6.26 17.21
CA TYR A 22 20.41 6.64 17.92
C TYR A 22 20.80 6.92 19.38
N ASP A 23 20.87 8.18 19.77
CA ASP A 23 21.07 8.58 21.17
C ASP A 23 19.73 8.57 21.89
N SER A 24 19.54 7.60 22.78
CA SER A 24 18.35 7.36 23.58
C SER A 24 18.06 8.43 24.65
N ARG A 25 18.71 9.61 24.58
CA ARG A 25 18.63 10.66 25.60
C ARG A 25 17.93 11.94 25.18
N GLU A 26 17.42 12.04 23.98
CA GLU A 26 16.48 13.09 23.58
C GLU A 26 15.07 12.48 23.45
N GLU A 27 14.31 12.45 24.55
CA GLU A 27 12.86 12.58 24.50
C GLU A 27 12.51 14.00 24.01
N SER A 28 12.91 14.34 22.79
CA SER A 28 12.26 15.41 22.07
C SER A 28 10.83 14.94 21.86
N VAL A 29 9.86 15.75 22.22
CA VAL A 29 8.44 15.58 21.91
C VAL A 29 8.37 15.38 20.39
N MET A 30 8.43 14.13 19.93
CA MET A 30 8.28 13.81 18.53
C MET A 30 6.92 14.33 18.11
N LYS A 31 6.89 15.23 17.13
CA LYS A 31 5.64 15.73 16.54
C LYS A 31 4.86 14.48 16.16
N LYS A 32 3.70 14.25 16.75
CA LYS A 32 2.89 13.07 16.48
C LYS A 32 2.33 13.25 15.06
N PHE A 33 2.91 12.56 14.10
CA PHE A 33 2.39 12.56 12.75
C PHE A 33 1.10 11.74 12.71
N ASN A 34 0.15 12.17 11.90
CA ASN A 34 -1.05 11.41 11.59
C ASN A 34 -0.78 10.77 10.22
N ILE A 35 -0.50 9.47 10.18
CA ILE A 35 -0.20 8.77 8.93
C ILE A 35 -1.37 7.89 8.55
N VAL A 36 -1.80 7.98 7.29
CA VAL A 36 -2.71 7.05 6.65
C VAL A 36 -1.94 6.32 5.56
N ASP A 37 -1.87 5.00 5.67
CA ASP A 37 -1.19 4.13 4.74
C ASP A 37 -2.22 3.28 3.99
N LEU A 38 -2.19 3.34 2.66
CA LEU A 38 -3.22 2.81 1.78
C LEU A 38 -3.13 1.29 1.56
N HIS A 39 -2.05 0.63 1.99
CA HIS A 39 -1.89 -0.81 1.76
C HIS A 39 -0.90 -1.49 2.69
N CYS A 40 -1.30 -2.64 3.23
CA CYS A 40 -0.41 -3.63 3.85
C CYS A 40 -1.03 -5.03 3.81
N ASP A 41 -0.18 -6.09 3.88
CA ASP A 41 -0.57 -7.51 3.81
C ASP A 41 -0.52 -8.26 5.14
N THR A 42 -0.50 -7.53 6.24
CA THR A 42 -0.40 -8.07 7.61
C THR A 42 -1.45 -9.15 7.91
N LEU A 43 -2.62 -9.09 7.26
CA LEU A 43 -3.71 -10.06 7.50
C LEU A 43 -3.35 -11.49 7.06
N MET A 44 -2.42 -11.68 6.11
CA MET A 44 -1.90 -13.01 5.78
C MET A 44 -1.21 -13.66 6.99
N GLY A 45 -0.46 -12.87 7.75
CA GLY A 45 0.13 -13.32 9.03
C GLY A 45 -0.95 -13.66 10.06
N CYS A 46 -1.96 -12.80 10.20
CA CYS A 46 -3.09 -13.02 11.13
C CYS A 46 -3.91 -14.27 10.78
N TYR A 47 -4.12 -14.56 9.51
CA TYR A 47 -4.71 -15.81 9.03
C TYR A 47 -3.93 -17.04 9.55
N ARG A 48 -2.60 -16.97 9.60
CA ARG A 48 -1.72 -18.01 10.12
C ARG A 48 -1.57 -18.00 11.64
N GLY A 49 -2.30 -17.14 12.34
CA GLY A 49 -2.28 -17.06 13.80
C GLY A 49 -1.24 -16.08 14.36
N MET A 50 -0.60 -15.25 13.53
CA MET A 50 0.25 -14.17 14.00
C MET A 50 -0.60 -13.11 14.71
N PRO A 51 -0.30 -12.71 15.95
CA PRO A 51 -1.06 -11.68 16.64
C PRO A 51 -0.77 -10.29 16.08
N LEU A 52 -1.82 -9.46 15.92
CA LEU A 52 -1.66 -8.07 15.51
C LEU A 52 -1.08 -7.20 16.64
N ALA A 53 -1.26 -7.58 17.90
CA ALA A 53 -0.80 -6.80 19.04
C ALA A 53 0.72 -6.58 19.02
N LYS A 54 1.49 -7.63 18.73
CA LYS A 54 2.95 -7.60 18.63
C LYS A 54 3.46 -8.80 17.83
N ASN A 55 4.31 -8.55 16.85
CA ASN A 55 4.89 -9.58 16.00
C ASN A 55 6.24 -9.14 15.39
N ASP A 56 6.87 -10.01 14.61
CA ASP A 56 8.16 -9.75 13.97
C ASP A 56 8.03 -9.21 12.53
N GLY A 57 6.79 -8.98 12.02
CA GLY A 57 6.52 -8.36 10.71
C GLY A 57 6.78 -6.85 10.71
N HIS A 58 6.44 -6.22 9.61
CA HIS A 58 6.58 -4.77 9.48
C HIS A 58 5.52 -4.01 10.28
N ILE A 59 4.33 -4.59 10.47
CA ILE A 59 3.19 -3.97 11.16
C ILE A 59 2.77 -4.80 12.37
N ASP A 60 2.68 -4.12 13.50
CA ASP A 60 1.91 -4.49 14.68
C ASP A 60 1.41 -3.21 15.39
N LEU A 61 0.58 -3.35 16.42
CA LEU A 61 -0.01 -2.18 17.09
C LEU A 61 1.02 -1.29 17.79
N GLU A 62 2.11 -1.87 18.32
CA GLU A 62 3.18 -1.06 18.94
C GLU A 62 3.91 -0.23 17.88
N LYS A 63 4.18 -0.82 16.70
CA LYS A 63 4.83 -0.14 15.58
C LYS A 63 3.92 0.93 14.96
N LEU A 64 2.64 0.62 14.76
CA LEU A 64 1.64 1.58 14.28
C LEU A 64 1.55 2.81 15.20
N GLN A 65 1.49 2.59 16.51
CA GLN A 65 1.46 3.69 17.48
C GLN A 65 2.74 4.53 17.47
N LYS A 66 3.91 3.90 17.40
CA LYS A 66 5.21 4.57 17.33
C LYS A 66 5.40 5.33 16.02
N GLY A 67 4.93 4.77 14.91
CA GLY A 67 4.99 5.38 13.59
C GLY A 67 3.96 6.48 13.37
N GLY A 68 3.03 6.68 14.31
CA GLY A 68 2.02 7.75 14.23
C GLY A 68 0.85 7.42 13.30
N ALA A 69 0.45 6.15 13.23
CA ALA A 69 -0.70 5.73 12.42
C ALA A 69 -1.99 6.39 12.90
N LEU A 70 -2.71 7.02 11.97
CA LEU A 70 -4.10 7.45 12.12
C LEU A 70 -5.05 6.38 11.59
N ALA A 71 -4.77 5.88 10.39
CA ALA A 71 -5.52 4.80 9.78
C ALA A 71 -4.58 3.91 8.93
N GLN A 72 -4.90 2.63 8.89
CA GLN A 72 -4.22 1.63 8.07
C GLN A 72 -5.23 0.88 7.22
N PHE A 73 -4.96 0.78 5.94
CA PHE A 73 -5.69 -0.08 5.03
C PHE A 73 -5.07 -1.48 5.08
N PHE A 74 -5.83 -2.44 5.60
CA PHE A 74 -5.42 -3.83 5.75
C PHE A 74 -5.98 -4.67 4.61
N ALA A 75 -5.12 -5.19 3.76
CA ALA A 75 -5.53 -6.02 2.64
C ALA A 75 -5.69 -7.48 3.05
N ILE A 76 -6.81 -8.07 2.61
CA ILE A 76 -6.89 -9.50 2.41
C ILE A 76 -6.32 -9.76 1.01
N TRP A 77 -4.99 -9.97 0.95
CA TRP A 77 -4.33 -10.40 -0.27
C TRP A 77 -4.73 -11.83 -0.60
N ILE A 78 -5.09 -12.09 -1.86
CA ILE A 78 -5.57 -13.40 -2.31
C ILE A 78 -4.45 -14.11 -3.07
N PRO A 79 -3.78 -15.08 -2.46
CA PRO A 79 -2.76 -15.86 -3.15
C PRO A 79 -3.40 -16.74 -4.23
N THR A 80 -2.94 -16.57 -5.48
CA THR A 80 -3.45 -17.32 -6.64
C THR A 80 -2.30 -17.96 -7.42
N GLY A 81 -2.60 -18.96 -8.22
CA GLY A 81 -1.61 -19.69 -9.03
C GLY A 81 -0.45 -20.24 -8.19
N PRO A 82 0.80 -20.21 -8.70
CA PRO A 82 1.98 -20.70 -7.97
C PRO A 82 2.25 -19.99 -6.63
N SER A 83 1.69 -18.81 -6.43
CA SER A 83 1.83 -18.09 -5.16
C SER A 83 1.05 -18.76 -4.05
N ALA A 84 -0.13 -19.30 -4.32
CA ALA A 84 -0.91 -20.05 -3.33
C ALA A 84 -0.10 -21.24 -2.77
N GLU A 85 0.55 -22.01 -3.64
CA GLU A 85 1.41 -23.13 -3.23
C GLU A 85 2.60 -22.68 -2.39
N ARG A 86 3.31 -21.62 -2.82
CA ARG A 86 4.47 -21.06 -2.07
C ARG A 86 4.09 -20.60 -0.68
N HIS A 87 2.88 -20.10 -0.51
CA HIS A 87 2.37 -19.63 0.77
C HIS A 87 1.56 -20.68 1.53
N GLY A 88 1.50 -21.94 1.04
CA GLY A 88 0.81 -23.05 1.71
C GLY A 88 -0.71 -22.87 1.78
N VAL A 89 -1.30 -22.12 0.84
CA VAL A 89 -2.74 -21.93 0.72
C VAL A 89 -3.28 -22.94 -0.27
N HIS A 90 -4.09 -23.87 0.23
CA HIS A 90 -4.63 -25.01 -0.56
C HIS A 90 -6.11 -24.88 -0.83
N GLU A 91 -6.74 -23.84 -0.33
CA GLU A 91 -8.15 -23.51 -0.57
C GLU A 91 -8.30 -22.50 -1.72
N GLY A 92 -9.51 -22.44 -2.28
CA GLY A 92 -9.80 -21.48 -3.33
C GLY A 92 -9.86 -20.02 -2.81
N PRO A 93 -9.81 -19.03 -3.72
CA PRO A 93 -9.79 -17.59 -3.37
C PRO A 93 -10.94 -17.16 -2.45
N TYR A 94 -12.17 -17.60 -2.72
CA TYR A 94 -13.33 -17.21 -1.91
C TYR A 94 -13.32 -17.81 -0.50
N PRO A 95 -13.09 -19.13 -0.27
CA PRO A 95 -12.88 -19.67 1.08
C PRO A 95 -11.75 -18.99 1.84
N TYR A 96 -10.61 -18.74 1.18
CA TYR A 96 -9.48 -18.04 1.79
C TYR A 96 -9.86 -16.61 2.25
N PHE A 97 -10.60 -15.88 1.43
CA PHE A 97 -11.16 -14.57 1.82
C PHE A 97 -12.01 -14.68 3.09
N GLN A 98 -12.89 -15.69 3.18
CA GLN A 98 -13.76 -15.90 4.34
C GLN A 98 -12.95 -16.17 5.62
N HIS A 99 -11.98 -17.07 5.56
CA HIS A 99 -11.15 -17.42 6.72
C HIS A 99 -10.23 -16.27 7.16
N THR A 100 -9.67 -15.51 6.20
CA THR A 100 -8.85 -14.33 6.53
C THR A 100 -9.71 -13.21 7.11
N TYR A 101 -10.95 -13.05 6.65
CA TYR A 101 -11.91 -12.14 7.25
C TYR A 101 -12.24 -12.52 8.70
N GLU A 102 -12.41 -13.82 9.00
CA GLU A 102 -12.59 -14.28 10.39
C GLU A 102 -11.39 -13.98 11.27
N ALA A 103 -10.18 -14.13 10.72
CA ALA A 103 -8.96 -13.73 11.42
C ALA A 103 -8.92 -12.21 11.68
N TYR A 104 -9.29 -11.38 10.71
CA TYR A 104 -9.43 -9.94 10.88
C TYR A 104 -10.40 -9.59 12.01
N LEU A 105 -11.60 -10.16 12.03
CA LEU A 105 -12.59 -9.91 13.08
C LEU A 105 -12.07 -10.29 14.47
N ARG A 106 -11.37 -11.42 14.57
CA ARG A 106 -10.73 -11.86 15.82
C ARG A 106 -9.71 -10.83 16.32
N GLU A 107 -8.82 -10.36 15.44
CA GLU A 107 -7.80 -9.37 15.81
C GLU A 107 -8.43 -8.01 16.19
N MET A 108 -9.48 -7.57 15.51
CA MET A 108 -10.20 -6.35 15.86
C MET A 108 -10.85 -6.45 17.25
N GLU A 109 -11.48 -7.59 17.58
CA GLU A 109 -12.10 -7.78 18.90
C GLU A 109 -11.05 -7.87 20.02
N LEU A 110 -9.97 -8.62 19.80
CA LEU A 110 -8.89 -8.76 20.80
C LEU A 110 -8.22 -7.43 21.11
N ASN A 111 -8.14 -6.52 20.13
CA ASN A 111 -7.38 -5.29 20.20
C ASN A 111 -8.24 -4.02 20.20
N LYS A 112 -9.54 -4.12 20.48
CA LYS A 112 -10.53 -3.02 20.36
C LYS A 112 -10.26 -1.79 21.24
N ALA A 113 -9.36 -1.90 22.20
CA ALA A 113 -8.90 -0.76 23.01
C ALA A 113 -7.95 0.16 22.24
N VAL A 114 -7.25 -0.35 21.18
CA VAL A 114 -6.18 0.35 20.47
C VAL A 114 -6.54 0.62 19.02
N ILE A 115 -7.27 -0.30 18.37
CA ILE A 115 -7.66 -0.23 16.96
C ILE A 115 -9.14 -0.55 16.80
N ALA A 116 -9.80 0.09 15.83
CA ALA A 116 -11.19 -0.19 15.54
C ALA A 116 -11.47 -0.09 14.03
N PRO A 117 -12.39 -0.91 13.49
CA PRO A 117 -12.83 -0.78 12.09
C PRO A 117 -13.38 0.62 11.80
N ALA A 118 -13.15 1.11 10.58
CA ALA A 118 -13.75 2.32 10.05
C ALA A 118 -14.43 2.00 8.72
N LEU A 119 -15.73 2.20 8.66
CA LEU A 119 -16.59 1.94 7.50
C LEU A 119 -16.93 3.22 6.73
N CYS A 120 -16.63 4.39 7.32
CA CYS A 120 -16.83 5.71 6.74
C CYS A 120 -15.90 6.73 7.41
N TYR A 121 -15.86 7.95 6.87
CA TYR A 121 -15.01 9.03 7.42
C TYR A 121 -15.38 9.38 8.87
N ALA A 122 -16.67 9.33 9.23
CA ALA A 122 -17.13 9.61 10.59
C ALA A 122 -16.57 8.59 11.61
N ASP A 123 -16.39 7.32 11.22
CA ASP A 123 -15.77 6.32 12.09
C ASP A 123 -14.30 6.65 12.37
N ILE A 124 -13.56 7.15 11.36
CA ILE A 124 -12.16 7.58 11.54
C ILE A 124 -12.09 8.72 12.55
N GLN A 125 -12.98 9.71 12.43
CA GLN A 125 -13.04 10.84 13.37
C GLN A 125 -13.37 10.39 14.80
N LYS A 126 -14.31 9.45 14.93
CA LYS A 126 -14.67 8.85 16.21
C LYS A 126 -13.50 8.07 16.81
N ASN A 127 -12.86 7.20 16.05
CA ASN A 127 -11.71 6.42 16.49
C ASN A 127 -10.57 7.33 16.97
N LEU A 128 -10.27 8.39 16.19
CA LEU A 128 -9.27 9.39 16.57
C LEU A 128 -9.62 10.07 17.90
N ALA A 129 -10.89 10.48 18.09
CA ALA A 129 -11.35 11.10 19.34
C ALA A 129 -11.25 10.13 20.53
N GLU A 130 -11.36 8.83 20.30
CA GLU A 130 -11.17 7.77 21.29
C GLU A 130 -9.70 7.35 21.49
N GLY A 131 -8.76 7.98 20.74
CA GLY A 131 -7.33 7.64 20.77
C GLY A 131 -6.98 6.31 20.13
N LYS A 132 -7.83 5.82 19.23
CA LYS A 132 -7.67 4.55 18.51
C LYS A 132 -7.18 4.77 17.07
N ILE A 133 -6.47 3.78 16.55
CA ILE A 133 -6.11 3.67 15.13
C ILE A 133 -7.34 3.17 14.36
N SER A 134 -7.59 3.70 13.17
CA SER A 134 -8.64 3.20 12.30
C SER A 134 -8.13 2.08 11.40
N SER A 135 -8.87 0.98 11.33
CA SER A 135 -8.64 -0.12 10.38
C SER A 135 -9.64 -0.05 9.25
N ILE A 136 -9.16 0.05 8.02
CA ILE A 136 -9.99 -0.01 6.80
C ILE A 136 -9.69 -1.34 6.12
N LEU A 137 -10.71 -2.20 6.01
CA LEU A 137 -10.58 -3.51 5.40
C LEU A 137 -10.60 -3.40 3.87
N THR A 138 -9.65 -4.06 3.21
CA THR A 138 -9.52 -4.07 1.75
C THR A 138 -9.36 -5.50 1.21
N ILE A 139 -9.50 -5.67 -0.10
CA ILE A 139 -9.18 -6.92 -0.80
C ILE A 139 -8.15 -6.61 -1.87
N GLU A 140 -7.09 -7.40 -1.94
CA GLU A 140 -6.18 -7.42 -3.09
C GLU A 140 -6.43 -8.67 -3.92
N ASP A 141 -6.67 -8.48 -5.24
CA ASP A 141 -7.19 -9.46 -6.20
C ASP A 141 -8.68 -9.81 -6.01
N GLY A 142 -9.52 -8.76 -5.97
CA GLY A 142 -10.98 -8.94 -5.82
C GLY A 142 -11.61 -9.79 -6.91
N GLY A 143 -11.09 -9.71 -8.15
CA GLY A 143 -11.62 -10.51 -9.25
C GLY A 143 -11.51 -12.03 -9.02
N SER A 144 -10.46 -12.49 -8.36
CA SER A 144 -10.31 -13.90 -7.99
C SER A 144 -11.30 -14.33 -6.90
N VAL A 145 -11.68 -13.43 -5.98
CA VAL A 145 -12.73 -13.70 -4.98
C VAL A 145 -14.10 -13.79 -5.63
N PHE A 146 -14.38 -12.85 -6.56
CA PHE A 146 -15.74 -12.73 -7.11
C PHE A 146 -16.09 -13.81 -8.11
N GLU A 147 -15.14 -14.30 -8.91
CA GLU A 147 -15.37 -15.35 -9.93
C GLU A 147 -16.56 -15.04 -10.85
N GLY A 148 -16.78 -13.76 -11.19
CA GLY A 148 -17.88 -13.31 -12.03
C GLY A 148 -19.26 -13.24 -11.34
N LYS A 149 -19.30 -13.32 -9.99
CA LYS A 149 -20.53 -13.24 -9.18
C LYS A 149 -20.61 -11.89 -8.49
N MET A 150 -21.51 -11.02 -8.91
CA MET A 150 -21.70 -9.69 -8.35
C MET A 150 -22.14 -9.73 -6.88
N GLU A 151 -22.89 -10.75 -6.49
CA GLU A 151 -23.31 -10.96 -5.11
C GLU A 151 -22.15 -11.15 -4.13
N ARG A 152 -20.99 -11.63 -4.59
CA ARG A 152 -19.79 -11.71 -3.74
C ARG A 152 -19.13 -10.36 -3.51
N LEU A 153 -19.20 -9.45 -4.48
CA LEU A 153 -18.78 -8.06 -4.31
C LEU A 153 -19.68 -7.36 -3.28
N GLU A 154 -20.98 -7.57 -3.37
CA GLU A 154 -21.95 -7.01 -2.41
C GLU A 154 -21.74 -7.60 -1.00
N GLU A 155 -21.45 -8.89 -0.90
CA GLU A 155 -21.09 -9.54 0.36
C GLU A 155 -19.81 -8.92 0.96
N ALA A 156 -18.78 -8.70 0.15
CA ALA A 156 -17.55 -8.03 0.61
C ALA A 156 -17.83 -6.63 1.19
N TYR A 157 -18.71 -5.85 0.53
CA TYR A 157 -19.17 -4.58 1.08
C TYR A 157 -19.89 -4.73 2.42
N GLN A 158 -20.80 -5.69 2.55
CA GLN A 158 -21.52 -5.98 3.79
C GLN A 158 -20.58 -6.42 4.93
N LYS A 159 -19.47 -7.08 4.59
CA LYS A 159 -18.40 -7.44 5.52
C LYS A 159 -17.49 -6.26 5.90
N GLY A 160 -17.71 -5.08 5.35
CA GLY A 160 -16.97 -3.86 5.68
C GLY A 160 -15.76 -3.59 4.79
N VAL A 161 -15.60 -4.29 3.68
CA VAL A 161 -14.57 -3.96 2.68
C VAL A 161 -14.87 -2.60 2.06
N ARG A 162 -13.86 -1.73 1.97
CA ARG A 162 -14.01 -0.34 1.47
C ARG A 162 -13.03 0.02 0.35
N LEU A 163 -12.09 -0.84 0.02
CA LEU A 163 -11.22 -0.71 -1.14
C LEU A 163 -10.99 -2.08 -1.75
N ILE A 164 -10.94 -2.17 -3.07
CA ILE A 164 -10.67 -3.41 -3.80
C ILE A 164 -9.65 -3.16 -4.90
N THR A 165 -8.49 -3.81 -4.79
CA THR A 165 -7.53 -3.93 -5.88
C THR A 165 -8.06 -4.96 -6.86
N LEU A 166 -8.22 -4.55 -8.13
CA LEU A 166 -9.00 -5.29 -9.12
C LEU A 166 -8.33 -6.62 -9.52
N THR A 167 -7.01 -6.61 -9.67
CA THR A 167 -6.19 -7.76 -10.06
C THR A 167 -4.95 -7.86 -9.19
N TRP A 168 -4.27 -9.01 -9.21
CA TRP A 168 -2.91 -9.16 -8.70
C TRP A 168 -1.97 -9.61 -9.84
N PHE A 169 -1.32 -10.77 -9.80
CA PHE A 169 -0.38 -11.20 -10.84
C PHE A 169 -1.00 -12.06 -11.94
N TYR A 170 -2.26 -12.42 -11.83
CA TYR A 170 -2.94 -13.29 -12.79
C TYR A 170 -4.22 -12.64 -13.33
N GLU A 171 -4.55 -13.02 -14.57
CA GLU A 171 -5.85 -12.71 -15.16
C GLU A 171 -6.98 -13.27 -14.29
N ASN A 172 -8.03 -12.47 -14.08
CA ASN A 172 -9.21 -12.86 -13.33
C ASN A 172 -10.51 -12.47 -14.05
N CYS A 173 -11.66 -12.51 -13.38
CA CYS A 173 -12.93 -12.14 -14.00
C CYS A 173 -13.09 -10.64 -14.28
N ILE A 174 -12.30 -9.78 -13.64
CA ILE A 174 -12.33 -8.32 -13.81
C ILE A 174 -11.47 -7.87 -14.98
N GLY A 175 -10.25 -8.40 -15.11
CA GLY A 175 -9.31 -7.91 -16.11
C GLY A 175 -7.98 -8.66 -16.13
N PHE A 176 -6.96 -7.92 -16.55
CA PHE A 176 -5.62 -8.41 -16.76
C PHE A 176 -4.62 -7.67 -15.87
N PRO A 177 -3.60 -8.35 -15.33
CA PRO A 177 -2.58 -7.71 -14.51
C PRO A 177 -1.53 -7.00 -15.38
N CYS A 178 -0.83 -6.04 -14.80
CA CYS A 178 0.45 -5.61 -15.33
C CYS A 178 1.48 -6.73 -15.11
N SER A 179 2.29 -7.01 -16.12
CA SER A 179 3.29 -8.09 -16.04
C SER A 179 4.47 -7.85 -16.96
N LYS A 180 5.69 -8.01 -16.45
CA LYS A 180 6.92 -8.04 -17.26
C LYS A 180 6.97 -9.26 -18.17
N ASP A 181 6.47 -10.40 -17.67
CA ASP A 181 6.54 -11.68 -18.38
C ASP A 181 5.45 -11.84 -19.42
N ARG A 182 4.41 -11.02 -19.34
CA ARG A 182 3.24 -11.04 -20.25
C ARG A 182 2.95 -9.62 -20.78
N PRO A 183 3.87 -9.02 -21.56
CA PRO A 183 3.68 -7.68 -22.12
C PRO A 183 2.47 -7.62 -23.08
N ASP A 184 2.03 -8.75 -23.60
CA ASP A 184 0.81 -8.88 -24.40
C ASP A 184 -0.49 -8.57 -23.64
N LEU A 185 -0.47 -8.60 -22.32
CA LEU A 185 -1.61 -8.27 -21.47
C LEU A 185 -1.71 -6.77 -21.13
N MET A 186 -0.63 -6.01 -21.31
CA MET A 186 -0.56 -4.62 -20.84
C MET A 186 -1.60 -3.69 -21.48
N ASP A 187 -1.92 -3.90 -22.75
CA ASP A 187 -2.89 -3.06 -23.47
C ASP A 187 -4.34 -3.57 -23.38
N LEU A 188 -4.55 -4.72 -22.68
CA LEU A 188 -5.88 -5.29 -22.54
C LEU A 188 -6.67 -4.55 -21.47
N GLY A 189 -7.91 -4.16 -21.81
CA GLY A 189 -8.83 -3.46 -20.93
C GLY A 189 -9.56 -4.37 -19.95
N LEU A 190 -10.49 -3.77 -19.19
CA LEU A 190 -11.39 -4.51 -18.31
C LEU A 190 -12.29 -5.46 -19.12
N LYS A 191 -12.56 -6.63 -18.54
CA LYS A 191 -13.58 -7.53 -19.05
C LYS A 191 -15.00 -6.96 -18.78
N PRO A 192 -16.06 -7.44 -19.46
CA PRO A 192 -17.42 -6.96 -19.23
C PRO A 192 -17.82 -6.96 -17.75
N PHE A 193 -17.55 -8.05 -17.03
CA PHE A 193 -17.80 -8.12 -15.59
C PHE A 193 -17.00 -7.07 -14.82
N GLY A 194 -15.76 -6.76 -15.22
CA GLY A 194 -14.91 -5.76 -14.59
C GLY A 194 -15.47 -4.34 -14.71
N ILE A 195 -16.04 -4.01 -15.89
CA ILE A 195 -16.72 -2.72 -16.09
C ILE A 195 -17.93 -2.59 -15.17
N ASP A 196 -18.74 -3.64 -15.07
CA ASP A 196 -19.93 -3.64 -14.19
C ASP A 196 -19.52 -3.63 -12.71
N ALA A 197 -18.44 -4.33 -12.33
CA ALA A 197 -17.89 -4.30 -10.99
C ALA A 197 -17.39 -2.90 -10.59
N VAL A 198 -16.67 -2.19 -11.45
CA VAL A 198 -16.22 -0.79 -11.21
C VAL A 198 -17.43 0.14 -10.98
N ARG A 199 -18.46 0.03 -11.81
CA ARG A 199 -19.69 0.82 -11.63
C ARG A 199 -20.38 0.50 -10.30
N ARG A 200 -20.48 -0.79 -9.97
CA ARG A 200 -21.11 -1.23 -8.73
C ARG A 200 -20.33 -0.81 -7.50
N MET A 201 -18.99 -0.85 -7.55
CA MET A 201 -18.13 -0.33 -6.47
C MET A 201 -18.39 1.16 -6.24
N ASN A 202 -18.49 1.97 -7.30
CA ASN A 202 -18.82 3.40 -7.17
C ASN A 202 -20.19 3.64 -6.52
N GLU A 203 -21.21 2.83 -6.86
CA GLU A 203 -22.55 2.91 -6.26
C GLU A 203 -22.55 2.56 -4.77
N LEU A 204 -21.77 1.55 -4.39
CA LEU A 204 -21.66 1.06 -3.01
C LEU A 204 -20.76 1.96 -2.13
N GLY A 205 -19.90 2.79 -2.71
CA GLY A 205 -18.89 3.53 -1.96
C GLY A 205 -17.66 2.68 -1.62
N ILE A 206 -17.27 1.79 -2.53
CA ILE A 206 -16.00 1.05 -2.47
C ILE A 206 -14.99 1.77 -3.36
N VAL A 207 -13.80 2.04 -2.83
CA VAL A 207 -12.70 2.65 -3.58
C VAL A 207 -12.15 1.62 -4.59
N VAL A 208 -12.10 2.01 -5.86
CA VAL A 208 -11.45 1.22 -6.91
C VAL A 208 -9.95 1.43 -6.83
N ASP A 209 -9.18 0.35 -6.78
CA ASP A 209 -7.71 0.39 -6.77
C ASP A 209 -7.14 -0.25 -8.03
N VAL A 210 -6.32 0.51 -8.75
CA VAL A 210 -5.69 0.12 -10.01
C VAL A 210 -4.27 -0.41 -9.84
N SER A 211 -3.77 -0.53 -8.62
CA SER A 211 -2.52 -1.24 -8.37
C SER A 211 -2.60 -2.63 -8.97
N HIS A 212 -1.51 -3.11 -9.59
CA HIS A 212 -1.44 -4.36 -10.35
C HIS A 212 -2.24 -4.46 -11.66
N LEU A 213 -3.07 -3.49 -12.00
CA LEU A 213 -3.89 -3.54 -13.21
C LEU A 213 -3.05 -3.23 -14.46
N SER A 214 -3.38 -3.85 -15.59
CA SER A 214 -2.82 -3.51 -16.90
C SER A 214 -3.06 -2.05 -17.28
N ASP A 215 -2.23 -1.49 -18.16
CA ASP A 215 -2.40 -0.10 -18.64
C ASP A 215 -3.75 0.08 -19.33
N GLY A 216 -4.17 -0.90 -20.18
CA GLY A 216 -5.51 -0.87 -20.78
C GLY A 216 -6.64 -0.88 -19.77
N GLY A 217 -6.51 -1.69 -18.71
CA GLY A 217 -7.45 -1.71 -17.58
C GLY A 217 -7.50 -0.38 -16.82
N PHE A 218 -6.34 0.25 -16.60
CA PHE A 218 -6.26 1.58 -15.99
C PHE A 218 -7.08 2.61 -16.79
N TRP A 219 -6.90 2.66 -18.11
CA TRP A 219 -7.63 3.61 -18.96
C TRP A 219 -9.13 3.32 -19.01
N ASP A 220 -9.53 2.06 -18.89
CA ASP A 220 -10.94 1.72 -18.72
C ASP A 220 -11.50 2.20 -17.37
N VAL A 221 -10.74 2.10 -16.26
CA VAL A 221 -11.15 2.69 -14.98
C VAL A 221 -11.28 4.21 -15.10
N VAL A 222 -10.33 4.90 -15.72
CA VAL A 222 -10.45 6.35 -16.03
C VAL A 222 -11.76 6.67 -16.77
N LYS A 223 -12.15 5.81 -17.70
CA LYS A 223 -13.36 6.00 -18.50
C LYS A 223 -14.66 5.68 -17.74
N TYR A 224 -14.69 4.60 -16.97
CA TYR A 224 -15.93 4.07 -16.40
C TYR A 224 -16.15 4.43 -14.95
N SER A 225 -15.11 4.78 -14.19
CA SER A 225 -15.29 5.24 -12.81
C SER A 225 -15.89 6.65 -12.76
N THR A 226 -16.95 6.79 -11.97
CA THR A 226 -17.64 8.06 -11.69
C THR A 226 -17.22 8.68 -10.37
N LYS A 227 -16.40 7.99 -9.59
CA LYS A 227 -15.81 8.43 -8.33
C LYS A 227 -14.30 8.48 -8.45
N PRO A 228 -13.59 9.21 -7.57
CA PRO A 228 -12.15 9.08 -7.42
C PRO A 228 -11.75 7.63 -7.21
N PHE A 229 -10.59 7.25 -7.76
CA PHE A 229 -9.99 5.93 -7.58
C PHE A 229 -8.52 6.07 -7.19
N VAL A 230 -7.88 5.00 -6.77
CA VAL A 230 -6.51 5.06 -6.27
C VAL A 230 -5.59 4.08 -7.00
N ALA A 231 -4.28 4.35 -6.95
CA ALA A 231 -3.25 3.34 -7.02
C ALA A 231 -2.70 3.22 -5.59
N SER A 232 -3.23 2.26 -4.83
CA SER A 232 -2.99 2.20 -3.38
C SER A 232 -1.51 2.02 -3.04
N HIS A 233 -0.73 1.31 -3.89
CA HIS A 233 0.68 0.99 -3.69
C HIS A 233 1.42 0.87 -5.03
N SER A 234 1.76 2.01 -5.64
CA SER A 234 2.47 2.12 -6.94
C SER A 234 3.53 3.21 -6.89
N CYS A 235 4.46 3.16 -7.85
CA CYS A 235 5.53 4.15 -7.98
C CYS A 235 5.48 4.84 -9.35
N CYS A 236 6.57 5.53 -9.72
CA CYS A 236 6.66 6.31 -10.95
C CYS A 236 7.49 5.55 -12.00
N ARG A 237 6.87 5.14 -13.09
CA ARG A 237 7.53 4.39 -14.19
C ARG A 237 8.71 5.18 -14.81
N ALA A 238 8.64 6.49 -14.79
CA ALA A 238 9.73 7.36 -15.26
C ALA A 238 11.03 7.21 -14.44
N LEU A 239 10.96 6.73 -13.19
CA LEU A 239 12.10 6.60 -12.28
C LEU A 239 12.63 5.17 -12.17
N ALA A 240 11.79 4.14 -12.31
CA ALA A 240 12.18 2.75 -12.13
C ALA A 240 11.89 1.85 -13.34
N GLY A 241 11.21 2.34 -14.39
CA GLY A 241 10.97 1.59 -15.62
C GLY A 241 10.12 0.33 -15.47
N HIS A 242 9.51 0.10 -14.31
CA HIS A 242 8.75 -1.11 -14.03
C HIS A 242 7.30 -1.00 -14.50
N PRO A 243 6.70 -2.01 -15.18
CA PRO A 243 5.31 -1.95 -15.66
C PRO A 243 4.28 -1.82 -14.52
N ARG A 244 4.64 -2.21 -13.29
CA ARG A 244 3.83 -2.07 -12.08
C ARG A 244 3.64 -0.61 -11.66
N ASP A 245 4.51 0.28 -12.13
CA ASP A 245 4.49 1.71 -11.84
C ASP A 245 3.64 2.46 -12.86
N LEU A 246 3.10 3.60 -12.45
CA LEU A 246 2.30 4.46 -13.30
C LEU A 246 3.18 5.34 -14.20
N SER A 247 2.81 5.48 -15.46
CA SER A 247 3.41 6.49 -16.35
C SER A 247 2.98 7.90 -15.92
N ASP A 248 3.73 8.93 -16.38
CA ASP A 248 3.38 10.32 -16.09
C ASP A 248 1.98 10.71 -16.60
N GLU A 249 1.54 10.10 -17.70
CA GLU A 249 0.19 10.30 -18.22
C GLU A 249 -0.86 9.71 -17.30
N MET A 250 -0.59 8.51 -16.76
CA MET A 250 -1.47 7.85 -15.79
C MET A 250 -1.52 8.62 -14.47
N LEU A 251 -0.38 9.13 -13.98
CA LEU A 251 -0.31 9.95 -12.77
C LEU A 251 -1.21 11.20 -12.91
N ARG A 252 -1.13 11.90 -14.06
CA ARG A 252 -1.99 13.07 -14.34
C ARG A 252 -3.46 12.69 -14.42
N ALA A 253 -3.79 11.63 -15.18
CA ALA A 253 -5.18 11.20 -15.37
C ALA A 253 -5.84 10.77 -14.05
N LEU A 254 -5.08 10.09 -13.17
CA LEU A 254 -5.56 9.71 -11.84
C LEU A 254 -5.81 10.95 -10.97
N ALA A 255 -4.89 11.92 -10.98
CA ALA A 255 -5.04 13.18 -10.24
C ALA A 255 -6.22 14.02 -10.76
N GLU A 256 -6.43 14.10 -12.08
CA GLU A 256 -7.58 14.77 -12.71
C GLU A 256 -8.93 14.15 -12.30
N LYS A 257 -8.93 12.86 -11.99
CA LYS A 257 -10.09 12.14 -11.41
C LYS A 257 -10.24 12.35 -9.91
N GLY A 258 -9.39 13.15 -9.29
CA GLY A 258 -9.38 13.35 -7.84
C GLY A 258 -8.79 12.17 -7.06
N GLY A 259 -8.03 11.28 -7.70
CA GLY A 259 -7.46 10.10 -7.09
C GLY A 259 -6.27 10.36 -6.17
N ALA A 260 -5.72 9.29 -5.58
CA ALA A 260 -4.51 9.31 -4.78
C ALA A 260 -3.57 8.15 -5.16
N ILE A 261 -2.26 8.38 -5.00
CA ILE A 261 -1.20 7.45 -5.40
C ILE A 261 -0.35 7.17 -4.18
N GLY A 262 -0.46 5.96 -3.62
CA GLY A 262 0.36 5.50 -2.51
C GLY A 262 1.72 5.04 -3.02
N VAL A 263 2.82 5.64 -2.52
CA VAL A 263 4.17 5.21 -2.87
C VAL A 263 4.46 3.84 -2.26
N ASN A 264 4.80 2.86 -3.10
CA ASN A 264 5.21 1.52 -2.68
C ASN A 264 6.67 1.51 -2.22
N PHE A 265 7.00 0.66 -1.26
CA PHE A 265 8.35 0.59 -0.69
C PHE A 265 9.21 -0.55 -1.26
N CYS A 266 8.70 -1.34 -2.20
CA CYS A 266 9.47 -2.39 -2.86
C CYS A 266 10.63 -1.82 -3.69
N THR A 267 11.84 -2.37 -3.52
CA THR A 267 13.04 -1.91 -4.23
C THR A 267 12.91 -1.97 -5.74
N ASN A 268 12.18 -2.98 -6.27
CA ASN A 268 11.97 -3.14 -7.71
C ASN A 268 11.10 -2.03 -8.34
N PHE A 269 10.31 -1.34 -7.53
CA PHE A 269 9.44 -0.23 -7.97
C PHE A 269 10.06 1.14 -7.67
N LEU A 270 11.03 1.19 -6.75
CA LEU A 270 11.73 2.42 -6.39
C LEU A 270 12.98 2.66 -7.23
N VAL A 271 13.65 1.60 -7.69
CA VAL A 271 14.94 1.67 -8.40
C VAL A 271 14.91 0.76 -9.61
N ASP A 272 15.31 1.28 -10.78
CA ASP A 272 15.40 0.48 -12.00
C ASP A 272 16.35 -0.71 -11.81
N GLY A 273 15.82 -1.92 -12.05
CA GLY A 273 16.54 -3.16 -11.80
C GLY A 273 16.58 -3.61 -10.33
N GLY A 274 15.96 -2.87 -9.41
CA GLY A 274 15.94 -3.16 -7.97
C GLY A 274 17.22 -2.74 -7.24
N ALA A 275 17.20 -2.84 -5.92
CA ALA A 275 18.33 -2.53 -5.03
C ALA A 275 18.37 -3.53 -3.87
N PRO A 276 19.50 -3.68 -3.15
CA PRO A 276 19.59 -4.55 -1.97
C PRO A 276 18.71 -4.10 -0.80
N MET A 277 18.28 -2.84 -0.81
CA MET A 277 17.51 -2.24 0.28
C MET A 277 16.74 -1.04 -0.25
N SER A 278 15.51 -0.84 0.22
CA SER A 278 14.72 0.37 -0.02
C SER A 278 15.26 1.50 0.84
N ARG A 279 15.56 2.64 0.20
CA ARG A 279 16.10 3.82 0.86
C ARG A 279 15.07 4.91 1.00
N ILE A 280 15.18 5.69 2.07
CA ILE A 280 14.34 6.86 2.31
C ILE A 280 14.42 7.84 1.14
N ASP A 281 15.63 8.10 0.62
CA ASP A 281 15.84 9.02 -0.51
C ASP A 281 15.13 8.56 -1.79
N ASP A 282 15.02 7.24 -2.03
CA ASP A 282 14.29 6.72 -3.18
C ASP A 282 12.78 6.96 -3.02
N VAL A 283 12.21 6.72 -1.84
CA VAL A 283 10.81 7.03 -1.53
C VAL A 283 10.52 8.53 -1.71
N VAL A 284 11.38 9.39 -1.16
CA VAL A 284 11.26 10.86 -1.29
C VAL A 284 11.33 11.29 -2.75
N ARG A 285 12.21 10.67 -3.56
CA ARG A 285 12.33 10.96 -5.00
C ARG A 285 11.03 10.64 -5.75
N HIS A 286 10.39 9.50 -5.46
CA HIS A 286 9.11 9.14 -6.06
C HIS A 286 7.98 10.09 -5.63
N LEU A 287 7.88 10.41 -4.35
CA LEU A 287 6.90 11.37 -3.84
C LEU A 287 7.09 12.77 -4.46
N LYS A 288 8.35 13.19 -4.66
CA LYS A 288 8.64 14.46 -5.35
C LYS A 288 8.20 14.43 -6.81
N HIS A 289 8.45 13.34 -7.53
CA HIS A 289 8.02 13.17 -8.90
C HIS A 289 6.49 13.16 -9.02
N MET A 290 5.79 12.42 -8.12
CA MET A 290 4.31 12.45 -8.05
C MET A 290 3.79 13.86 -7.82
N LEU A 291 4.41 14.63 -6.89
CA LEU A 291 4.05 16.01 -6.62
C LEU A 291 4.22 16.89 -7.87
N ASP A 292 5.34 16.75 -8.59
CA ASP A 292 5.69 17.58 -9.75
C ASP A 292 4.80 17.26 -10.96
N VAL A 293 4.36 16.01 -11.12
CA VAL A 293 3.58 15.54 -12.28
C VAL A 293 2.08 15.61 -12.04
N ALA A 294 1.61 15.18 -10.87
CA ALA A 294 0.20 15.02 -10.52
C ALA A 294 -0.34 16.09 -9.56
N GLY A 295 0.54 16.94 -9.03
CA GLY A 295 0.17 17.97 -8.06
C GLY A 295 0.09 17.46 -6.63
N GLU A 296 -0.12 18.38 -5.68
CA GLU A 296 -0.02 18.10 -4.25
C GLU A 296 -1.19 17.29 -3.66
N ASP A 297 -2.29 17.13 -4.42
CA ASP A 297 -3.48 16.41 -3.99
C ASP A 297 -3.44 14.90 -4.32
N ALA A 298 -2.38 14.41 -4.99
CA ALA A 298 -2.30 13.04 -5.44
C ALA A 298 -1.39 12.13 -4.58
N PRO A 299 -0.16 12.52 -4.18
CA PRO A 299 0.77 11.61 -3.49
C PRO A 299 0.31 11.24 -2.08
N ALA A 300 0.51 9.98 -1.69
CA ALA A 300 0.16 9.40 -0.40
C ALA A 300 1.17 8.29 -0.05
N PHE A 301 1.04 7.67 1.11
CA PHE A 301 1.74 6.43 1.45
C PHE A 301 0.91 5.21 1.08
N GLY A 302 1.58 4.19 0.55
CA GLY A 302 1.03 2.87 0.24
C GLY A 302 2.15 1.85 0.36
N SER A 303 2.54 1.55 1.59
CA SER A 303 3.82 0.95 1.96
C SER A 303 4.07 -0.42 1.37
N ASP A 304 3.02 -1.21 1.23
CA ASP A 304 3.11 -2.64 0.91
C ASP A 304 3.84 -3.45 2.02
N PHE A 305 3.78 -2.94 3.26
CA PHE A 305 4.34 -3.62 4.41
C PHE A 305 3.73 -5.01 4.58
N ASP A 306 4.57 -5.97 4.95
CA ASP A 306 4.27 -7.40 5.07
C ASP A 306 3.92 -8.10 3.73
N GLY A 307 3.82 -7.36 2.61
CA GLY A 307 3.69 -7.88 1.24
C GLY A 307 5.01 -7.91 0.46
N ILE A 308 6.05 -7.23 0.98
CA ILE A 308 7.39 -7.17 0.40
C ILE A 308 8.43 -7.83 1.31
N ASP A 309 9.41 -8.50 0.69
CA ASP A 309 10.53 -9.16 1.38
C ASP A 309 11.79 -8.28 1.43
N ASP A 310 11.69 -7.03 0.99
CA ASP A 310 12.82 -6.10 0.88
C ASP A 310 13.33 -5.65 2.25
N GLN A 311 14.65 -5.45 2.36
CA GLN A 311 15.20 -4.73 3.50
C GLN A 311 14.84 -3.25 3.38
N LEU A 312 14.41 -2.64 4.48
CA LEU A 312 14.04 -1.24 4.56
C LEU A 312 15.01 -0.48 5.45
N GLU A 313 15.52 0.68 4.98
CA GLU A 313 16.41 1.53 5.76
C GLU A 313 15.80 1.96 7.10
N TRP A 314 14.48 2.16 7.14
CA TRP A 314 13.68 2.52 8.33
C TRP A 314 13.09 1.32 9.06
N LYS A 315 13.36 0.10 8.60
CA LYS A 315 13.06 -1.19 9.17
C LYS A 315 11.58 -1.61 9.11
N ASP A 316 10.68 -0.86 9.72
CA ASP A 316 9.27 -1.21 9.90
C ASP A 316 8.42 0.06 10.06
N TYR A 317 7.11 -0.08 10.34
CA TYR A 317 6.20 1.05 10.47
C TYR A 317 6.63 2.07 11.54
N ALA A 318 7.33 1.66 12.61
CA ALA A 318 7.81 2.58 13.63
C ALA A 318 8.81 3.61 13.08
N GLY A 319 9.45 3.32 11.95
CA GLY A 319 10.37 4.21 11.26
C GLY A 319 9.73 5.18 10.27
N MET A 320 8.42 5.17 10.05
CA MET A 320 7.73 6.13 9.16
C MET A 320 8.04 7.59 9.43
N PRO A 321 8.23 8.04 10.71
CA PRO A 321 8.65 9.40 10.99
C PRO A 321 9.97 9.82 10.33
N LEU A 322 10.89 8.89 10.07
CA LEU A 322 12.16 9.18 9.39
C LEU A 322 11.93 9.60 7.93
N ILE A 323 10.94 9.00 7.25
CA ILE A 323 10.55 9.38 5.90
C ILE A 323 9.92 10.79 5.93
N VAL A 324 9.04 11.05 6.89
CA VAL A 324 8.40 12.37 7.05
C VAL A 324 9.42 13.47 7.30
N ASP A 325 10.42 13.21 8.15
CA ASP A 325 11.53 14.13 8.40
C ASP A 325 12.37 14.38 7.14
N ALA A 326 12.58 13.33 6.33
CA ALA A 326 13.31 13.43 5.07
C ALA A 326 12.55 14.27 4.03
N LEU A 327 11.22 14.21 3.98
CA LEU A 327 10.41 15.10 3.14
C LEU A 327 10.66 16.57 3.49
N GLY A 328 10.69 16.93 4.78
CA GLY A 328 11.03 18.29 5.22
C GLY A 328 12.43 18.72 4.79
N LYS A 329 13.43 17.84 4.94
CA LYS A 329 14.81 18.08 4.49
C LYS A 329 14.92 18.22 2.97
N ALA A 330 14.07 17.54 2.21
CA ALA A 330 14.00 17.63 0.75
C ALA A 330 13.24 18.86 0.24
N GLY A 331 12.73 19.72 1.14
CA GLY A 331 12.10 21.00 0.81
C GLY A 331 10.60 20.93 0.56
N PHE A 332 9.93 19.83 0.95
CA PHE A 332 8.48 19.83 0.98
C PHE A 332 7.96 20.79 2.04
N THR A 333 6.90 21.53 1.72
CA THR A 333 6.22 22.39 2.69
C THR A 333 5.45 21.55 3.71
N GLU A 334 5.20 22.10 4.92
CA GLU A 334 4.36 21.41 5.92
C GLU A 334 3.01 20.98 5.36
N ARG A 335 2.35 21.84 4.57
CA ARG A 335 1.11 21.51 3.87
C ARG A 335 1.23 20.29 2.94
N GLN A 336 2.30 20.21 2.15
CA GLN A 336 2.53 19.05 1.27
C GLN A 336 2.79 17.78 2.06
N ILE A 337 3.52 17.90 3.17
CA ILE A 337 3.77 16.76 4.08
C ILE A 337 2.46 16.28 4.71
N ASP A 338 1.61 17.18 5.21
CA ASP A 338 0.31 16.82 5.79
C ASP A 338 -0.61 16.14 4.75
N LYS A 339 -0.60 16.64 3.50
CA LYS A 339 -1.33 16.01 2.39
C LYS A 339 -0.83 14.59 2.10
N ILE A 340 0.48 14.39 1.99
CA ILE A 340 1.07 13.07 1.76
C ILE A 340 0.80 12.13 2.93
N CYS A 341 0.95 12.63 4.16
CA CYS A 341 0.78 11.81 5.36
C CYS A 341 -0.65 11.33 5.53
N HIS A 342 -1.67 12.15 5.28
CA HIS A 342 -3.04 11.77 5.60
C HIS A 342 -4.14 12.45 4.79
N GLU A 343 -4.01 13.75 4.42
CA GLU A 343 -5.16 14.49 3.88
C GLU A 343 -5.63 13.91 2.55
N ASN A 344 -4.71 13.52 1.64
CA ASN A 344 -5.06 12.97 0.34
C ASN A 344 -5.80 11.62 0.49
N ALA A 345 -5.34 10.74 1.36
CA ALA A 345 -6.01 9.47 1.63
C ALA A 345 -7.37 9.69 2.32
N LEU A 346 -7.44 10.60 3.32
CA LEU A 346 -8.70 10.92 4.00
C LEU A 346 -9.72 11.57 3.06
N ARG A 347 -9.28 12.36 2.08
CA ARG A 347 -10.15 12.90 1.04
C ARG A 347 -10.80 11.78 0.22
N ILE A 348 -10.03 10.77 -0.18
CA ILE A 348 -10.59 9.59 -0.88
C ILE A 348 -11.65 8.89 -0.01
N VAL A 349 -11.36 8.67 1.27
CA VAL A 349 -12.35 8.06 2.19
C VAL A 349 -13.63 8.89 2.21
N LYS A 350 -13.51 10.21 2.37
CA LYS A 350 -14.66 11.11 2.47
C LYS A 350 -15.49 11.21 1.17
N GLU A 351 -14.84 11.24 0.02
CA GLU A 351 -15.51 11.44 -1.27
C GLU A 351 -16.11 10.16 -1.85
N VAL A 352 -15.52 9.00 -1.53
CA VAL A 352 -15.94 7.71 -2.09
C VAL A 352 -16.76 6.92 -1.09
N ILE A 353 -16.23 6.75 0.13
CA ILE A 353 -16.84 5.88 1.16
C ILE A 353 -17.95 6.63 1.92
N GLY A 354 -17.79 7.93 2.18
CA GLY A 354 -18.77 8.79 2.87
C GLY A 354 -18.41 9.19 4.28
#